data_b58846d3aece14942b5f0fb35220e65a
#
_entry.id   b58846d3aece14942b5f0fb35220e65a
#
_cell.length_a   1.000
_cell.length_b   1.000
_cell.length_c   1.000
_cell.angle_alpha   90.00
_cell.angle_beta   90.00
_cell.angle_gamma   90.00
#
_symmetry.space_group_name_H-M   'P 1'
#
loop_
_entity.id
_entity.type
_entity.pdbx_description
1 polymer ?
#
loop_
_entity_poly.entity_id
_entity_poly.type
_entity_poly.pdbx_seq_one_letter_code
_entity_poly.pdbx_strand_id
1 'polypeptide(L)'
;MGELDWLLDNLASSVLGVRIAVILSPDGLLLGRSPGVTQSEGDHLAALAAGAASLARGVGMWSGYGDVSQTIVEMDAALLFITPAGRGTCLALLAEAGADAGQIAYEMAVLVKRVGQHMIANPRFPVQDPVSR
;
A
#
# COMPACT_ATOMS: atom_id res chain seq x y z
N MET A 1 -18.92 -1.60 2.22
CA MET A 1 -17.48 -1.80 2.41
C MET A 1 -16.95 -2.74 1.34
N GLY A 2 -15.88 -2.37 0.66
CA GLY A 2 -15.28 -3.20 -0.36
C GLY A 2 -14.51 -4.36 0.24
N GLU A 3 -14.19 -5.35 -0.59
CA GLU A 3 -13.47 -6.53 -0.12
C GLU A 3 -12.05 -6.19 0.36
N LEU A 4 -11.40 -5.25 -0.32
CA LEU A 4 -10.07 -4.81 0.12
C LEU A 4 -10.14 -4.00 1.40
N ASP A 5 -11.24 -3.28 1.63
CA ASP A 5 -11.42 -2.51 2.85
C ASP A 5 -11.40 -3.42 4.09
N TRP A 6 -11.94 -4.62 3.97
CA TRP A 6 -11.90 -5.57 5.07
C TRP A 6 -10.47 -5.96 5.45
N LEU A 7 -9.61 -6.16 4.46
CA LEU A 7 -8.20 -6.46 4.72
C LEU A 7 -7.50 -5.29 5.39
N LEU A 8 -7.83 -4.07 4.96
CA LEU A 8 -7.25 -2.86 5.55
C LEU A 8 -7.74 -2.63 6.97
N ASP A 9 -8.99 -3.00 7.26
CA ASP A 9 -9.51 -2.94 8.62
C ASP A 9 -8.68 -3.83 9.54
N ASN A 10 -8.37 -5.05 9.10
CA ASN A 10 -7.54 -5.95 9.89
C ASN A 10 -6.17 -5.37 10.17
N LEU A 11 -5.56 -4.75 9.18
CA LEU A 11 -4.25 -4.13 9.35
C LEU A 11 -4.32 -2.98 10.36
N ALA A 12 -5.29 -2.09 10.19
CA ALA A 12 -5.42 -0.93 11.06
C ALA A 12 -5.73 -1.32 12.50
N SER A 13 -6.44 -2.44 12.69
CA SER A 13 -6.79 -2.92 14.03
C SER A 13 -5.63 -3.66 14.70
N SER A 14 -4.69 -4.18 13.92
CA SER A 14 -3.60 -5.02 14.44
C SER A 14 -2.46 -4.21 15.05
N VAL A 15 -2.31 -2.95 14.66
CA VAL A 15 -1.17 -2.14 15.10
C VAL A 15 -1.65 -0.82 15.65
N LEU A 16 -1.25 -0.51 16.88
CA LEU A 16 -1.54 0.78 17.48
C LEU A 16 -0.81 1.88 16.72
N GLY A 17 -1.49 3.00 16.54
CA GLY A 17 -0.90 4.18 15.91
C GLY A 17 -1.13 4.27 14.41
N VAL A 18 -1.71 3.25 13.80
CA VAL A 18 -2.07 3.33 12.38
C VAL A 18 -3.25 4.28 12.22
N ARG A 19 -3.07 5.27 11.37
CA ARG A 19 -4.09 6.30 11.14
C ARG A 19 -4.87 6.05 9.86
N ILE A 20 -4.16 5.76 8.77
CA ILE A 20 -4.77 5.59 7.45
C ILE A 20 -4.04 4.45 6.76
N ALA A 21 -4.79 3.53 6.19
CA ALA A 21 -4.23 2.51 5.31
C ALA A 21 -5.06 2.47 4.04
N VAL A 22 -4.39 2.47 2.89
CA VAL A 22 -5.05 2.46 1.59
C VAL A 22 -4.32 1.50 0.65
N ILE A 23 -5.08 0.97 -0.31
CA ILE A 23 -4.52 0.24 -1.45
C ILE A 23 -4.82 1.10 -2.68
N LEU A 24 -3.84 1.23 -3.54
CA LEU A 24 -3.93 2.10 -4.70
C LEU A 24 -3.40 1.39 -5.94
N SER A 25 -3.91 1.82 -7.09
CA SER A 25 -3.48 1.34 -8.39
C SER A 25 -2.17 2.03 -8.81
N PRO A 26 -1.51 1.53 -9.87
CA PRO A 26 -0.30 2.20 -10.39
C PRO A 26 -0.54 3.65 -10.78
N ASP A 27 -1.78 3.98 -11.17
CA ASP A 27 -2.16 5.34 -11.58
C ASP A 27 -2.47 6.25 -10.41
N GLY A 28 -2.42 5.74 -9.18
CA GLY A 28 -2.75 6.52 -8.00
C GLY A 28 -4.23 6.57 -7.68
N LEU A 29 -5.02 5.65 -8.23
CA LEU A 29 -6.45 5.56 -7.91
C LEU A 29 -6.65 4.73 -6.65
N LEU A 30 -7.54 5.18 -5.80
CA LEU A 30 -7.86 4.49 -4.55
C LEU A 30 -8.66 3.22 -4.85
N LEU A 31 -8.17 2.08 -4.38
CA LEU A 31 -8.85 0.79 -4.53
C LEU A 31 -9.49 0.30 -3.23
N GLY A 32 -8.97 0.73 -2.10
CA GLY A 32 -9.51 0.36 -0.80
C GLY A 32 -8.98 1.30 0.27
N ARG A 33 -9.71 1.42 1.38
CA ARG A 33 -9.32 2.30 2.48
C ARG A 33 -9.76 1.70 3.81
N SER A 34 -9.03 2.03 4.86
CA SER A 34 -9.36 1.57 6.20
C SER A 34 -10.55 2.35 6.77
N PRO A 35 -11.25 1.81 7.78
CA PRO A 35 -12.40 2.48 8.36
C PRO A 35 -12.03 3.84 8.94
N GLY A 36 -12.95 4.77 8.86
CA GLY A 36 -12.75 6.12 9.35
C GLY A 36 -12.04 7.05 8.39
N VAL A 37 -11.53 6.53 7.29
CA VAL A 37 -10.88 7.33 6.25
C VAL A 37 -11.94 7.78 5.26
N THR A 38 -12.03 9.09 5.02
CA THR A 38 -12.98 9.59 4.02
C THR A 38 -12.50 9.29 2.62
N GLN A 39 -13.40 9.31 1.67
CA GLN A 39 -13.04 9.14 0.26
C GLN A 39 -11.98 10.16 -0.16
N SER A 40 -12.18 11.41 0.24
CA SER A 40 -11.26 12.49 -0.10
C SER A 40 -9.86 12.26 0.47
N GLU A 41 -9.78 11.84 1.73
CA GLU A 41 -8.49 11.54 2.36
C GLU A 41 -7.80 10.38 1.67
N GLY A 42 -8.57 9.33 1.36
CA GLY A 42 -8.02 8.17 0.67
C GLY A 42 -7.51 8.51 -0.72
N ASP A 43 -8.30 9.27 -1.48
CA ASP A 43 -7.90 9.69 -2.83
C ASP A 43 -6.62 10.53 -2.79
N HIS A 44 -6.53 11.42 -1.82
CA HIS A 44 -5.36 12.30 -1.70
C HIS A 44 -4.10 11.50 -1.36
N LEU A 45 -4.20 10.61 -0.38
CA LEU A 45 -3.05 9.79 0.01
C LEU A 45 -2.65 8.85 -1.13
N ALA A 46 -3.63 8.28 -1.84
CA ALA A 46 -3.32 7.38 -2.97
C ALA A 46 -2.52 8.10 -4.04
N ALA A 47 -2.89 9.33 -4.37
CA ALA A 47 -2.16 10.11 -5.38
C ALA A 47 -0.73 10.42 -4.92
N LEU A 48 -0.55 10.82 -3.67
CA LEU A 48 0.77 11.15 -3.13
C LEU A 48 1.65 9.90 -3.05
N ALA A 49 1.09 8.79 -2.59
CA ALA A 49 1.83 7.54 -2.47
C ALA A 49 2.26 7.02 -3.83
N ALA A 50 1.41 7.14 -4.85
CA ALA A 50 1.77 6.73 -6.21
C ALA A 50 2.97 7.53 -6.72
N GLY A 51 3.00 8.85 -6.45
CA GLY A 51 4.12 9.69 -6.83
C GLY A 51 5.41 9.29 -6.13
N ALA A 52 5.34 9.07 -4.82
CA ALA A 52 6.51 8.66 -4.05
C ALA A 52 7.03 7.30 -4.51
N ALA A 53 6.15 6.35 -4.75
CA ALA A 53 6.53 5.02 -5.23
C ALA A 53 7.18 5.09 -6.61
N SER A 54 6.68 5.96 -7.48
CA SER A 54 7.23 6.15 -8.81
C SER A 54 8.66 6.71 -8.75
N LEU A 55 8.88 7.70 -7.88
CA LEU A 55 10.21 8.27 -7.70
C LEU A 55 11.19 7.23 -7.15
N ALA A 56 10.75 6.43 -6.19
CA ALA A 56 11.57 5.37 -5.62
C ALA A 56 11.97 4.35 -6.69
N ARG A 57 11.02 3.93 -7.54
CA ARG A 57 11.32 3.01 -8.63
C ARG A 57 12.34 3.61 -9.60
N GLY A 58 12.22 4.91 -9.85
CA GLY A 58 13.19 5.62 -10.70
C GLY A 58 14.61 5.51 -10.16
N VAL A 59 14.76 5.64 -8.84
CA VAL A 59 16.08 5.48 -8.20
C VAL A 59 16.59 4.06 -8.37
N GLY A 60 15.72 3.07 -8.16
CA GLY A 60 16.11 1.66 -8.33
C GLY A 60 16.59 1.35 -9.73
N MET A 61 15.90 1.86 -10.74
CA MET A 61 16.28 1.66 -12.14
C MET A 61 17.55 2.38 -12.48
N TRP A 62 17.64 3.66 -12.11
CA TRP A 62 18.82 4.48 -12.42
C TRP A 62 20.08 3.91 -11.77
N SER A 63 19.98 3.48 -10.52
CA SER A 63 21.14 2.99 -9.77
C SER A 63 21.56 1.57 -10.15
N GLY A 64 20.64 0.79 -10.74
CA GLY A 64 20.88 -0.60 -11.05
C GLY A 64 20.77 -1.53 -9.87
N TYR A 65 20.29 -1.03 -8.71
CA TYR A 65 20.21 -1.88 -7.51
C TYR A 65 18.91 -2.68 -7.41
N GLY A 66 17.99 -2.49 -8.35
CA GLY A 66 16.85 -3.37 -8.47
C GLY A 66 15.54 -2.80 -7.99
N ASP A 67 14.59 -3.70 -7.73
CA ASP A 67 13.24 -3.32 -7.37
C ASP A 67 13.17 -2.75 -5.96
N VAL A 68 12.24 -1.83 -5.76
CA VAL A 68 12.00 -1.23 -4.44
C VAL A 68 11.12 -2.17 -3.65
N SER A 69 11.57 -2.58 -2.47
CA SER A 69 10.77 -3.42 -1.57
C SER A 69 9.91 -2.60 -0.63
N GLN A 70 10.34 -1.39 -0.28
CA GLN A 70 9.59 -0.54 0.62
C GLN A 70 10.08 0.90 0.52
N THR A 71 9.16 1.84 0.68
CA THR A 71 9.47 3.27 0.75
C THR A 71 8.97 3.78 2.09
N ILE A 72 9.83 4.47 2.82
CA ILE A 72 9.47 5.03 4.12
C ILE A 72 9.76 6.53 4.10
N VAL A 73 8.75 7.30 4.50
CA VAL A 73 8.91 8.74 4.67
C VAL A 73 8.75 9.03 6.16
N GLU A 74 9.81 9.51 6.76
CA GLU A 74 9.79 9.85 8.19
C GLU A 74 9.53 11.34 8.33
N MET A 75 8.49 11.66 9.11
CA MET A 75 8.09 13.03 9.40
C MET A 75 8.23 13.27 10.89
N ASP A 76 8.12 14.52 11.33
CA ASP A 76 8.26 14.84 12.75
C ASP A 76 7.32 14.03 13.64
N ALA A 77 6.07 13.86 13.20
CA ALA A 77 5.04 13.25 14.03
C ALA A 77 4.41 12.01 13.40
N ALA A 78 4.94 11.53 12.28
CA ALA A 78 4.34 10.40 11.57
C ALA A 78 5.34 9.67 10.70
N LEU A 79 4.95 8.47 10.29
CA LEU A 79 5.70 7.65 9.35
C LEU A 79 4.74 7.24 8.24
N LEU A 80 5.20 7.33 7.00
CA LEU A 80 4.47 6.81 5.84
C LEU A 80 5.24 5.63 5.28
N PHE A 81 4.55 4.49 5.17
CA PHE A 81 5.11 3.28 4.58
C PHE A 81 4.39 3.00 3.27
N ILE A 82 5.15 2.71 2.22
CA ILE A 82 4.58 2.33 0.93
C ILE A 82 5.26 1.05 0.48
N THR A 83 4.46 0.03 0.20
CA THR A 83 4.95 -1.30 -0.15
C THR A 83 4.27 -1.78 -1.42
N PRO A 84 5.00 -2.29 -2.41
CA PRO A 84 4.37 -2.92 -3.57
C PRO A 84 3.48 -4.08 -3.13
N ALA A 85 2.31 -4.18 -3.72
CA ALA A 85 1.31 -5.19 -3.35
C ALA A 85 0.93 -6.10 -4.53
N GLY A 86 1.78 -6.15 -5.53
CA GLY A 86 1.57 -6.98 -6.71
C GLY A 86 0.77 -6.28 -7.80
N ARG A 87 1.04 -6.64 -9.05
CA ARG A 87 0.31 -6.11 -10.22
C ARG A 87 0.38 -4.60 -10.34
N GLY A 88 1.46 -4.00 -9.87
CA GLY A 88 1.63 -2.56 -9.90
C GLY A 88 0.87 -1.81 -8.82
N THR A 89 0.05 -2.49 -8.03
CA THR A 89 -0.63 -1.85 -6.91
C THR A 89 0.32 -1.61 -5.76
N CYS A 90 -0.06 -0.73 -4.85
CA CYS A 90 0.71 -0.43 -3.64
C CYS A 90 -0.21 -0.40 -2.43
N LEU A 91 0.38 -0.74 -1.30
CA LEU A 91 -0.23 -0.55 0.01
C LEU A 91 0.48 0.64 0.65
N ALA A 92 -0.27 1.64 1.09
CA ALA A 92 0.29 2.81 1.77
C ALA A 92 -0.35 2.94 3.14
N LEU A 93 0.48 3.24 4.14
CA LEU A 93 0.04 3.30 5.53
C LEU A 93 0.68 4.50 6.21
N LEU A 94 -0.16 5.32 6.82
CA LEU A 94 0.28 6.46 7.62
C LEU A 94 0.08 6.12 9.08
N ALA A 95 1.15 6.23 9.87
CA ALA A 95 1.15 5.90 11.29
C ALA A 95 1.75 7.02 12.11
N GLU A 96 1.42 7.06 13.39
CA GLU A 96 2.05 7.98 14.34
C GLU A 96 3.52 7.61 14.52
N ALA A 97 4.36 8.61 14.80
CA ALA A 97 5.79 8.40 14.93
C ALA A 97 6.15 7.37 16.02
N GLY A 98 5.33 7.27 17.07
CA GLY A 98 5.55 6.32 18.14
C GLY A 98 5.11 4.89 17.85
N ALA A 99 4.54 4.63 16.69
CA ALA A 99 4.08 3.29 16.34
C ALA A 99 5.26 2.35 16.13
N ASP A 100 5.02 1.05 16.31
CA ASP A 100 6.05 0.03 16.15
C ASP A 100 6.30 -0.23 14.66
N ALA A 101 7.37 0.34 14.13
CA ALA A 101 7.70 0.24 12.72
C ALA A 101 7.95 -1.21 12.29
N GLY A 102 8.55 -2.01 13.15
CA GLY A 102 8.80 -3.43 12.83
C GLY A 102 7.51 -4.21 12.72
N GLN A 103 6.57 -3.96 13.61
CA GLN A 103 5.27 -4.60 13.55
C GLN A 103 4.50 -4.15 12.31
N ILE A 104 4.56 -2.85 11.98
CA ILE A 104 3.92 -2.34 10.78
C ILE A 104 4.46 -3.04 9.54
N ALA A 105 5.77 -3.13 9.42
CA ALA A 105 6.40 -3.78 8.26
C ALA A 105 5.97 -5.23 8.16
N TYR A 106 5.92 -5.94 9.28
CA TYR A 106 5.50 -7.34 9.28
C TYR A 106 4.03 -7.49 8.84
N GLU A 107 3.15 -6.68 9.42
CA GLU A 107 1.73 -6.77 9.09
C GLU A 107 1.45 -6.37 7.65
N MET A 108 2.18 -5.39 7.14
CA MET A 108 2.07 -5.00 5.73
C MET A 108 2.50 -6.15 4.82
N ALA A 109 3.57 -6.85 5.16
CA ALA A 109 4.05 -7.98 4.37
C ALA A 109 3.00 -9.11 4.33
N VAL A 110 2.36 -9.38 5.48
CA VAL A 110 1.29 -10.36 5.54
C VAL A 110 0.13 -9.94 4.67
N LEU A 111 -0.27 -8.67 4.76
CA LEU A 111 -1.40 -8.16 4.00
C LEU A 111 -1.13 -8.20 2.51
N VAL A 112 0.08 -7.88 2.08
CA VAL A 112 0.47 -7.90 0.67
C VAL A 112 0.23 -9.29 0.07
N LYS A 113 0.57 -10.34 0.78
CA LYS A 113 0.30 -11.70 0.31
C LYS A 113 -1.20 -11.95 0.14
N ARG A 114 -1.99 -11.49 1.10
CA ARG A 114 -3.44 -11.69 1.06
C ARG A 114 -4.08 -10.89 -0.07
N VAL A 115 -3.60 -9.67 -0.30
CA VAL A 115 -4.08 -8.86 -1.41
C VAL A 115 -3.78 -9.53 -2.75
N GLY A 116 -2.57 -10.04 -2.90
CA GLY A 116 -2.19 -10.76 -4.11
C GLY A 116 -3.07 -11.97 -4.37
N GLN A 117 -3.33 -12.76 -3.34
CA GLN A 117 -4.21 -13.92 -3.44
C GLN A 117 -5.64 -13.52 -3.78
N HIS A 118 -6.12 -12.45 -3.16
CA HIS A 118 -7.47 -11.95 -3.42
C HIS A 118 -7.63 -11.52 -4.87
N MET A 119 -6.66 -10.78 -5.40
CA MET A 119 -6.73 -10.26 -6.76
C MET A 119 -6.64 -11.38 -7.80
N ILE A 120 -5.90 -12.42 -7.51
CA ILE A 120 -5.80 -13.58 -8.41
C ILE A 120 -7.12 -14.34 -8.44
N ALA A 121 -7.75 -14.53 -7.27
CA ALA A 121 -8.97 -15.32 -7.16
C ALA A 121 -10.21 -14.57 -7.60
N ASN A 122 -10.19 -13.24 -7.63
CA ASN A 122 -11.38 -12.43 -7.87
C ASN A 122 -11.42 -11.95 -9.32
N PRO A 123 -12.41 -12.40 -10.12
CA PRO A 123 -12.48 -12.02 -11.53
C PRO A 123 -12.74 -10.54 -11.79
N ARG A 124 -13.14 -9.77 -10.75
CA ARG A 124 -13.34 -8.32 -10.91
C ARG A 124 -12.02 -7.57 -11.08
N PHE A 125 -10.91 -8.23 -10.79
CA PHE A 125 -9.59 -7.65 -10.97
C PHE A 125 -8.92 -8.41 -12.11
N PRO A 126 -9.10 -7.97 -13.36
CA PRO A 126 -8.51 -8.65 -14.50
C PRO A 126 -7.01 -8.77 -14.32
N VAL A 127 -6.50 -9.98 -14.49
CA VAL A 127 -5.09 -10.25 -14.34
C VAL A 127 -4.44 -10.16 -15.70
N GLN A 128 -3.47 -9.27 -15.84
CA GLN A 128 -2.64 -9.20 -17.02
C GLN A 128 -1.60 -10.32 -16.88
N ASP A 129 -1.81 -11.40 -17.56
CA ASP A 129 -0.87 -12.50 -17.50
C ASP A 129 0.34 -12.18 -18.37
N PRO A 130 1.50 -11.95 -17.79
CA PRO A 130 2.68 -11.60 -18.57
C PRO A 130 3.15 -12.75 -19.48
N VAL A 131 2.72 -13.95 -19.21
CA VAL A 131 3.11 -15.12 -20.01
C VAL A 131 2.21 -15.30 -21.21
N SER A 132 1.00 -14.78 -21.16
CA SER A 132 0.01 -14.98 -22.22
C SER A 132 0.23 -14.09 -23.43
N ARG A 133 1.20 -13.22 -23.39
CA ARG A 133 1.50 -12.34 -24.52
C ARG A 133 2.36 -13.04 -25.55
#